data_cdae543fc6bfebd4f9d9fb6ff61b790d
#
_entry.id   cdae543fc6bfebd4f9d9fb6ff61b790d
#
_cell.length_a   1.000
_cell.length_b   1.000
_cell.length_c   1.000
_cell.angle_alpha   90.00
_cell.angle_beta   90.00
_cell.angle_gamma   90.00
#
_symmetry.space_group_name_H-M   'P 1'
#
loop_
_entity.id
_entity.type
_entity.pdbx_description
1 polymer ?
#
loop_
_entity_poly.entity_id
_entity_poly.type
_entity_poly.pdbx_seq_one_letter_code
_entity_poly.pdbx_strand_id
1 'polypeptide(L)'
;MPLKVKKTSTTGVTQNPARLPGWILGWMFTNAVTCTWDASFIMFRPQSLPGGAYAWVWYLYKYYVNIDKRYLDTSDPFVKAISLQNYVEVILSIVTIILHFLSSRHARLMAYNVNIMTMWKTVTYFLMFTDVCGAGHWIGTDSSLTLVLLFYIPNGIWIGVPLLAMYQLWPSLLQGPDSAKGKKKV
;
A
#
# COMPACT_ATOMS: atom_id res chain seq x y z
N MET A 1 28.45 -45.25 27.97
CA MET A 1 27.66 -45.29 26.73
C MET A 1 27.18 -43.85 26.42
N PRO A 2 27.75 -43.08 25.49
CA PRO A 2 27.40 -41.70 25.28
C PRO A 2 26.18 -41.59 24.35
N LEU A 3 25.19 -40.83 24.80
CA LEU A 3 23.96 -40.53 24.06
C LEU A 3 24.26 -39.65 22.81
N LYS A 4 23.99 -40.19 21.62
CA LYS A 4 24.02 -39.44 20.35
C LYS A 4 22.86 -38.46 20.30
N VAL A 5 23.13 -37.18 20.50
CA VAL A 5 22.18 -36.10 20.23
C VAL A 5 21.97 -36.01 18.70
N LYS A 6 20.76 -36.34 18.27
CA LYS A 6 20.31 -36.21 16.88
C LYS A 6 20.21 -34.72 16.55
N LYS A 7 21.15 -34.17 15.76
CA LYS A 7 20.99 -32.82 15.14
C LYS A 7 19.84 -32.87 14.15
N THR A 8 18.71 -32.29 14.51
CA THR A 8 17.64 -31.99 13.59
C THR A 8 18.13 -30.86 12.68
N SER A 9 18.43 -31.19 11.43
CA SER A 9 18.73 -30.19 10.40
C SER A 9 17.44 -29.48 10.02
N THR A 10 17.18 -28.31 10.58
CA THR A 10 16.22 -27.36 10.05
C THR A 10 16.80 -26.81 8.74
N THR A 11 16.28 -27.25 7.61
CA THR A 11 16.53 -26.66 6.29
C THR A 11 15.96 -25.24 6.28
N GLY A 12 16.67 -24.30 6.88
CA GLY A 12 16.39 -22.88 6.76
C GLY A 12 16.72 -22.46 5.34
N VAL A 13 15.70 -22.17 4.55
CA VAL A 13 15.86 -21.45 3.29
C VAL A 13 16.59 -20.14 3.62
N THR A 14 17.88 -20.06 3.27
CA THR A 14 18.68 -18.84 3.44
C THR A 14 18.13 -17.81 2.44
N GLN A 15 17.19 -17.00 2.90
CA GLN A 15 16.69 -15.89 2.10
C GLN A 15 17.86 -14.93 1.80
N ASN A 16 18.05 -14.61 0.52
CA ASN A 16 19.01 -13.60 0.12
C ASN A 16 18.68 -12.28 0.86
N PRO A 17 19.57 -11.74 1.69
CA PRO A 17 19.29 -10.57 2.52
C PRO A 17 18.95 -9.31 1.72
N ALA A 18 19.21 -9.31 0.42
CA ALA A 18 18.88 -8.20 -0.48
C ALA A 18 17.43 -8.25 -1.00
N ARG A 19 16.74 -9.40 -0.94
CA ARG A 19 15.38 -9.55 -1.48
C ARG A 19 14.30 -9.23 -0.46
N LEU A 20 13.16 -8.75 -0.96
CA LEU A 20 11.93 -8.56 -0.18
C LEU A 20 11.32 -9.91 0.18
N PRO A 21 10.65 -10.04 1.34
CA PRO A 21 9.73 -11.13 1.61
C PRO A 21 8.64 -11.20 0.51
N GLY A 22 8.25 -12.44 0.13
CA GLY A 22 7.35 -12.64 -1.02
C GLY A 22 6.00 -11.92 -0.88
N TRP A 23 5.43 -11.87 0.34
CA TRP A 23 4.16 -11.18 0.55
C TRP A 23 4.29 -9.64 0.43
N ILE A 24 5.44 -9.04 0.84
CA ILE A 24 5.70 -7.61 0.65
C ILE A 24 5.87 -7.30 -0.84
N LEU A 25 6.54 -8.18 -1.59
CA LEU A 25 6.60 -8.04 -3.05
C LEU A 25 5.20 -8.12 -3.68
N GLY A 26 4.38 -9.08 -3.28
CA GLY A 26 2.98 -9.19 -3.69
C GLY A 26 2.18 -7.93 -3.34
N TRP A 27 2.39 -7.37 -2.15
CA TRP A 27 1.80 -6.11 -1.74
C TRP A 27 2.20 -4.95 -2.67
N MET A 28 3.49 -4.82 -3.05
CA MET A 28 3.93 -3.77 -3.99
C MET A 28 3.22 -3.88 -5.34
N PHE A 29 3.01 -5.09 -5.86
CA PHE A 29 2.23 -5.30 -7.08
C PHE A 29 0.76 -4.91 -6.91
N THR A 30 0.12 -5.36 -5.83
CA THR A 30 -1.28 -5.05 -5.53
C THR A 30 -1.47 -3.55 -5.39
N ASN A 31 -0.59 -2.89 -4.64
CA ASN A 31 -0.62 -1.44 -4.45
C ASN A 31 -0.49 -0.70 -5.78
N ALA A 32 0.49 -1.08 -6.61
CA ALA A 32 0.70 -0.44 -7.91
C ALA A 32 -0.54 -0.56 -8.82
N VAL A 33 -1.15 -1.73 -8.90
CA VAL A 33 -2.35 -1.97 -9.74
C VAL A 33 -3.55 -1.20 -9.19
N THR A 34 -3.83 -1.33 -7.90
CA THR A 34 -5.02 -0.73 -7.29
C THR A 34 -4.94 0.78 -7.26
N CYS A 35 -3.78 1.36 -6.89
CA CYS A 35 -3.60 2.81 -6.89
C CYS A 35 -3.65 3.40 -8.30
N THR A 36 -3.17 2.67 -9.32
CA THR A 36 -3.33 3.11 -10.72
C THR A 36 -4.80 3.16 -11.10
N TRP A 37 -5.55 2.10 -10.76
CA TRP A 37 -6.98 2.02 -11.10
C TRP A 37 -7.79 3.10 -10.38
N ASP A 38 -7.55 3.31 -9.09
CA ASP A 38 -8.21 4.33 -8.29
C ASP A 38 -7.88 5.75 -8.79
N ALA A 39 -6.60 6.08 -8.93
CA ALA A 39 -6.19 7.40 -9.39
C ALA A 39 -6.72 7.72 -10.80
N SER A 40 -6.73 6.72 -11.68
CA SER A 40 -7.27 6.90 -13.03
C SER A 40 -8.77 7.17 -13.03
N PHE A 41 -9.56 6.59 -12.10
CA PHE A 41 -10.96 6.98 -11.94
C PHE A 41 -11.12 8.50 -11.76
N ILE A 42 -10.36 9.06 -10.83
CA ILE A 42 -10.42 10.51 -10.51
C ILE A 42 -9.95 11.36 -11.70
N MET A 43 -8.88 10.94 -12.37
CA MET A 43 -8.28 11.74 -13.46
C MET A 43 -9.09 11.69 -14.75
N PHE A 44 -9.91 10.66 -14.97
CA PHE A 44 -10.79 10.54 -16.13
C PHE A 44 -12.21 11.09 -15.89
N ARG A 45 -12.48 11.72 -14.73
CA ARG A 45 -13.78 12.40 -14.51
C ARG A 45 -13.95 13.58 -15.50
N PRO A 46 -15.15 13.84 -16.02
CA PRO A 46 -16.43 13.18 -15.69
C PRO A 46 -16.69 11.86 -16.43
N GLN A 47 -15.86 11.44 -17.39
CA GLN A 47 -16.09 10.27 -18.24
C GLN A 47 -16.07 8.93 -17.47
N SER A 48 -15.36 8.86 -16.34
CA SER A 48 -15.32 7.69 -15.45
C SER A 48 -16.53 7.58 -14.50
N LEU A 49 -17.25 8.69 -14.29
CA LEU A 49 -18.42 8.73 -13.40
C LEU A 49 -19.57 7.85 -13.93
N PRO A 50 -20.50 7.40 -13.05
CA PRO A 50 -21.69 6.69 -13.47
C PRO A 50 -22.45 7.45 -14.58
N GLY A 51 -22.70 6.76 -15.69
CA GLY A 51 -23.28 7.38 -16.91
C GLY A 51 -22.28 7.98 -17.88
N GLY A 52 -21.02 8.09 -17.53
CA GLY A 52 -19.96 8.55 -18.43
C GLY A 52 -19.50 7.48 -19.44
N ALA A 53 -18.79 7.91 -20.48
CA ALA A 53 -18.38 7.04 -21.60
C ALA A 53 -17.48 5.86 -21.16
N TYR A 54 -16.70 6.02 -20.10
CA TYR A 54 -15.77 5.01 -19.59
C TYR A 54 -16.23 4.40 -18.25
N ALA A 55 -17.46 4.66 -17.78
CA ALA A 55 -17.99 4.16 -16.50
C ALA A 55 -17.90 2.64 -16.36
N TRP A 56 -17.91 1.89 -17.46
CA TRP A 56 -17.81 0.43 -17.48
C TRP A 56 -16.46 -0.05 -16.95
N VAL A 57 -15.37 0.70 -17.12
CA VAL A 57 -14.03 0.36 -16.60
C VAL A 57 -14.05 0.36 -15.08
N TRP A 58 -14.78 1.31 -14.47
CA TRP A 58 -14.88 1.48 -13.02
C TRP A 58 -16.28 1.15 -12.50
N TYR A 59 -16.90 0.11 -13.03
CA TYR A 59 -18.29 -0.26 -12.72
C TYR A 59 -18.60 -0.31 -11.22
N LEU A 60 -17.66 -0.79 -10.39
CA LEU A 60 -17.86 -0.89 -8.94
C LEU A 60 -17.92 0.47 -8.25
N TYR A 61 -17.34 1.50 -8.84
CA TYR A 61 -17.34 2.85 -8.27
C TYR A 61 -18.74 3.49 -8.23
N LYS A 62 -19.71 2.99 -8.99
CA LYS A 62 -21.10 3.43 -8.89
C LYS A 62 -21.69 3.28 -7.47
N TYR A 63 -21.17 2.35 -6.69
CA TYR A 63 -21.56 2.19 -5.27
C TYR A 63 -20.70 3.07 -4.37
N TYR A 64 -19.40 3.14 -4.62
CA TYR A 64 -18.45 3.86 -3.79
C TYR A 64 -18.69 5.37 -3.79
N VAL A 65 -19.00 5.97 -4.93
CA VAL A 65 -19.26 7.42 -5.05
C VAL A 65 -20.47 7.91 -4.25
N ASN A 66 -21.38 7.01 -3.88
CA ASN A 66 -22.51 7.34 -3.00
C ASN A 66 -22.11 7.38 -1.53
N ILE A 67 -20.95 6.82 -1.17
CA ILE A 67 -20.41 6.79 0.19
C ILE A 67 -19.38 7.90 0.36
N ASP A 68 -18.48 8.01 -0.60
CA ASP A 68 -17.47 9.05 -0.70
C ASP A 68 -17.89 10.08 -1.76
N LYS A 69 -18.56 11.14 -1.33
CA LYS A 69 -19.07 12.20 -2.22
C LYS A 69 -17.96 13.02 -2.88
N ARG A 70 -16.72 12.99 -2.34
CA ARG A 70 -15.58 13.67 -2.97
C ARG A 70 -15.26 13.08 -4.35
N TYR A 71 -15.56 11.78 -4.54
CA TYR A 71 -15.38 11.13 -5.84
C TYR A 71 -16.35 11.61 -6.90
N LEU A 72 -17.52 12.15 -6.51
CA LEU A 72 -18.47 12.80 -7.46
C LEU A 72 -18.08 14.22 -7.79
N ASP A 73 -17.46 14.94 -6.86
CA ASP A 73 -17.12 16.35 -7.05
C ASP A 73 -15.89 16.50 -7.95
N THR A 74 -16.13 16.87 -9.21
CA THR A 74 -15.07 17.09 -10.21
C THR A 74 -14.22 18.33 -9.91
N SER A 75 -14.66 19.20 -9.01
CA SER A 75 -13.95 20.43 -8.61
C SER A 75 -13.03 20.19 -7.40
N ASP A 76 -13.26 19.14 -6.60
CA ASP A 76 -12.49 18.87 -5.36
C ASP A 76 -10.98 18.71 -5.66
N PRO A 77 -10.13 19.64 -5.19
CA PRO A 77 -8.69 19.58 -5.41
C PRO A 77 -8.01 18.52 -4.55
N PHE A 78 -8.62 18.14 -3.41
CA PHE A 78 -8.02 17.19 -2.47
C PHE A 78 -7.90 15.79 -3.09
N VAL A 79 -8.99 15.23 -3.63
CA VAL A 79 -8.91 13.90 -4.25
C VAL A 79 -8.04 13.90 -5.51
N LYS A 80 -7.95 15.03 -6.23
CA LYS A 80 -6.97 15.18 -7.34
C LYS A 80 -5.54 15.09 -6.83
N ALA A 81 -5.22 15.79 -5.73
CA ALA A 81 -3.89 15.75 -5.12
C ALA A 81 -3.54 14.34 -4.60
N ILE A 82 -4.49 13.65 -3.96
CA ILE A 82 -4.32 12.26 -3.52
C ILE A 82 -4.07 11.33 -4.71
N SER A 83 -4.78 11.52 -5.82
CA SER A 83 -4.59 10.71 -7.04
C SER A 83 -3.21 10.93 -7.68
N LEU A 84 -2.70 12.16 -7.67
CA LEU A 84 -1.32 12.43 -8.10
C LEU A 84 -0.30 11.75 -7.18
N GLN A 85 -0.52 11.76 -5.86
CA GLN A 85 0.32 11.01 -4.92
C GLN A 85 0.25 9.50 -5.17
N ASN A 86 -0.93 8.95 -5.54
CA ASN A 86 -1.07 7.55 -5.95
C ASN A 86 -0.16 7.23 -7.14
N TYR A 87 -0.08 8.09 -8.16
CA TYR A 87 0.82 7.85 -9.30
C TYR A 87 2.30 7.88 -8.90
N VAL A 88 2.72 8.79 -8.03
CA VAL A 88 4.09 8.78 -7.48
C VAL A 88 4.37 7.48 -6.74
N GLU A 89 3.44 7.04 -5.92
CA GLU A 89 3.52 5.79 -5.17
C GLU A 89 3.61 4.56 -6.09
N VAL A 90 2.84 4.55 -7.19
CA VAL A 90 2.91 3.51 -8.23
C VAL A 90 4.30 3.45 -8.86
N ILE A 91 4.85 4.59 -9.25
CA ILE A 91 6.20 4.67 -9.83
C ILE A 91 7.24 4.10 -8.85
N LEU A 92 7.18 4.51 -7.58
CA LEU A 92 8.10 4.04 -6.55
C LEU A 92 7.91 2.55 -6.23
N SER A 93 6.68 2.03 -6.30
CA SER A 93 6.39 0.60 -6.17
C SER A 93 7.01 -0.19 -7.32
N ILE A 94 6.89 0.29 -8.56
CA ILE A 94 7.54 -0.32 -9.74
C ILE A 94 9.06 -0.32 -9.59
N VAL A 95 9.65 0.81 -9.18
CA VAL A 95 11.10 0.89 -8.91
C VAL A 95 11.49 -0.12 -7.83
N THR A 96 10.70 -0.25 -6.76
CA THR A 96 10.93 -1.23 -5.69
C THR A 96 10.93 -2.67 -6.21
N ILE A 97 9.98 -3.01 -7.08
CA ILE A 97 9.86 -4.31 -7.72
C ILE A 97 11.10 -4.60 -8.60
N ILE A 98 11.51 -3.63 -9.42
CA ILE A 98 12.72 -3.73 -10.26
C ILE A 98 13.95 -3.98 -9.37
N LEU A 99 14.15 -3.18 -8.32
CA LEU A 99 15.25 -3.34 -7.39
C LEU A 99 15.26 -4.71 -6.70
N HIS A 100 14.08 -5.27 -6.40
CA HIS A 100 13.96 -6.63 -5.86
C HIS A 100 14.50 -7.67 -6.83
N PHE A 101 14.10 -7.61 -8.11
CA PHE A 101 14.56 -8.57 -9.14
C PHE A 101 16.04 -8.42 -9.44
N LEU A 102 16.58 -7.20 -9.38
CA LEU A 102 18.01 -6.94 -9.45
C LEU A 102 18.80 -7.36 -8.20
N SER A 103 18.11 -7.93 -7.19
CA SER A 103 18.71 -8.30 -5.89
C SER A 103 19.46 -7.14 -5.23
N SER A 104 18.98 -5.91 -5.41
CA SER A 104 19.56 -4.71 -4.85
C SER A 104 19.18 -4.56 -3.37
N ARG A 105 20.16 -4.23 -2.52
CA ARG A 105 19.92 -3.91 -1.10
C ARG A 105 18.96 -2.73 -0.90
N HIS A 106 18.84 -1.85 -1.91
CA HIS A 106 17.95 -0.68 -1.85
C HIS A 106 16.47 -1.05 -1.96
N ALA A 107 16.13 -2.27 -2.41
CA ALA A 107 14.74 -2.71 -2.51
C ALA A 107 13.98 -2.62 -1.18
N ARG A 108 14.64 -2.97 -0.06
CA ARG A 108 14.01 -2.92 1.28
C ARG A 108 13.80 -1.49 1.76
N LEU A 109 14.76 -0.61 1.52
CA LEU A 109 14.63 0.81 1.86
C LEU A 109 13.52 1.47 1.04
N MET A 110 13.48 1.21 -0.26
CA MET A 110 12.41 1.73 -1.13
C MET A 110 11.04 1.19 -0.72
N ALA A 111 10.91 -0.13 -0.45
CA ALA A 111 9.66 -0.69 0.05
C ALA A 111 9.22 -0.03 1.36
N TYR A 112 10.15 0.23 2.28
CA TYR A 112 9.85 0.90 3.54
C TYR A 112 9.31 2.33 3.30
N ASN A 113 9.97 3.11 2.43
CA ASN A 113 9.55 4.47 2.09
C ASN A 113 8.17 4.50 1.42
N VAL A 114 7.91 3.59 0.47
CA VAL A 114 6.59 3.48 -0.17
C VAL A 114 5.52 3.20 0.88
N ASN A 115 5.76 2.26 1.81
CA ASN A 115 4.79 1.93 2.85
C ASN A 115 4.50 3.09 3.81
N ILE A 116 5.52 3.92 4.16
CA ILE A 116 5.28 5.16 4.93
C ILE A 116 4.36 6.10 4.16
N MET A 117 4.66 6.35 2.87
CA MET A 117 3.86 7.24 2.03
C MET A 117 2.41 6.75 1.91
N THR A 118 2.22 5.46 1.62
CA THR A 118 0.92 4.81 1.53
C THR A 118 0.11 5.00 2.81
N MET A 119 0.72 4.68 3.95
CA MET A 119 0.06 4.79 5.25
C MET A 119 -0.35 6.25 5.54
N TRP A 120 0.58 7.20 5.47
CA TRP A 120 0.31 8.59 5.82
C TRP A 120 -0.67 9.27 4.87
N LYS A 121 -0.61 8.98 3.58
CA LYS A 121 -1.61 9.42 2.61
C LYS A 121 -3.00 8.97 3.03
N THR A 122 -3.17 7.70 3.41
CA THR A 122 -4.47 7.14 3.80
C THR A 122 -4.94 7.68 5.16
N VAL A 123 -4.02 7.89 6.11
CA VAL A 123 -4.35 8.58 7.37
C VAL A 123 -4.86 10.01 7.08
N THR A 124 -4.17 10.76 6.23
CA THR A 124 -4.61 12.10 5.80
C THR A 124 -5.98 12.04 5.13
N TYR A 125 -6.20 11.01 4.29
CA TYR A 125 -7.50 10.79 3.67
C TYR A 125 -8.61 10.63 4.70
N PHE A 126 -8.43 9.78 5.70
CA PHE A 126 -9.40 9.61 6.79
C PHE A 126 -9.62 10.89 7.59
N LEU A 127 -8.56 11.63 7.94
CA LEU A 127 -8.68 12.90 8.67
C LEU A 127 -9.56 13.90 7.93
N MET A 128 -9.49 13.92 6.60
CA MET A 128 -10.31 14.80 5.75
C MET A 128 -11.79 14.43 5.69
N PHE A 129 -12.22 13.36 6.37
CA PHE A 129 -13.62 12.99 6.56
C PHE A 129 -14.09 13.18 8.01
N THR A 130 -13.25 13.71 8.88
CA THR A 130 -13.59 13.98 10.27
C THR A 130 -14.09 15.43 10.47
N ASP A 131 -14.86 15.63 11.51
CA ASP A 131 -15.31 16.97 11.93
C ASP A 131 -14.14 17.88 12.34
N VAL A 132 -13.02 17.29 12.77
CA VAL A 132 -11.78 18.04 13.06
C VAL A 132 -11.30 18.85 11.85
N CYS A 133 -11.48 18.29 10.64
CA CYS A 133 -11.15 18.98 9.38
C CYS A 133 -12.38 19.64 8.74
N GLY A 134 -13.53 19.65 9.44
CA GLY A 134 -14.78 20.26 8.96
C GLY A 134 -15.41 19.58 7.74
N ALA A 135 -15.12 18.30 7.53
CA ALA A 135 -15.40 17.63 6.26
C ALA A 135 -16.33 16.41 6.38
N GLY A 136 -16.99 16.21 7.52
CA GLY A 136 -17.92 15.07 7.72
C GLY A 136 -19.08 15.01 6.72
N HIS A 137 -19.45 16.13 6.10
CA HIS A 137 -20.51 16.22 5.09
C HIS A 137 -20.20 15.46 3.78
N TRP A 138 -18.93 15.06 3.57
CA TRP A 138 -18.53 14.26 2.41
C TRP A 138 -18.92 12.78 2.51
N ILE A 139 -19.32 12.31 3.70
CA ILE A 139 -19.87 10.96 3.87
C ILE A 139 -21.30 10.94 3.34
N GLY A 140 -21.59 10.05 2.41
CA GLY A 140 -22.87 9.94 1.72
C GLY A 140 -23.85 8.93 2.28
N THR A 141 -23.56 8.30 3.42
CA THR A 141 -24.41 7.26 4.01
C THR A 141 -24.53 7.41 5.52
N ASP A 142 -25.74 7.20 6.04
CA ASP A 142 -26.02 7.13 7.48
C ASP A 142 -25.91 5.69 8.01
N SER A 143 -25.73 4.69 7.12
CA SER A 143 -25.56 3.31 7.50
C SER A 143 -24.14 3.03 7.98
N SER A 144 -23.97 2.83 9.29
CA SER A 144 -22.68 2.47 9.89
C SER A 144 -22.07 1.19 9.29
N LEU A 145 -22.90 0.19 8.98
CA LEU A 145 -22.44 -1.05 8.36
C LEU A 145 -21.88 -0.81 6.96
N THR A 146 -22.60 -0.05 6.13
CA THR A 146 -22.16 0.32 4.77
C THR A 146 -20.86 1.09 4.81
N LEU A 147 -20.74 2.05 5.73
CA LEU A 147 -19.55 2.86 5.92
C LEU A 147 -18.34 2.00 6.34
N VAL A 148 -18.54 1.07 7.27
CA VAL A 148 -17.47 0.16 7.71
C VAL A 148 -17.01 -0.74 6.57
N LEU A 149 -17.93 -1.38 5.85
CA LEU A 149 -17.61 -2.38 4.83
C LEU A 149 -17.03 -1.77 3.55
N LEU A 150 -17.52 -0.61 3.12
CA LEU A 150 -17.17 -0.04 1.81
C LEU A 150 -16.23 1.17 1.89
N PHE A 151 -16.00 1.73 3.09
CA PHE A 151 -15.07 2.85 3.27
C PHE A 151 -13.94 2.49 4.23
N TYR A 152 -14.24 2.16 5.52
CA TYR A 152 -13.19 1.97 6.52
C TYR A 152 -12.35 0.70 6.28
N ILE A 153 -12.95 -0.43 5.95
CA ILE A 153 -12.20 -1.69 5.73
C ILE A 153 -11.32 -1.58 4.48
N PRO A 154 -11.84 -1.23 3.29
CA PRO A 154 -11.01 -1.14 2.11
C PRO A 154 -9.84 -0.15 2.27
N ASN A 155 -10.09 1.05 2.78
CA ASN A 155 -9.04 2.03 3.00
C ASN A 155 -8.11 1.63 4.16
N GLY A 156 -8.62 1.00 5.23
CA GLY A 156 -7.84 0.53 6.37
C GLY A 156 -6.75 -0.48 6.01
N ILE A 157 -6.91 -1.24 4.92
CA ILE A 157 -5.89 -2.14 4.39
C ILE A 157 -4.62 -1.36 4.02
N TRP A 158 -4.78 -0.15 3.45
CA TRP A 158 -3.65 0.75 3.12
C TRP A 158 -3.00 1.43 4.33
N ILE A 159 -3.48 1.17 5.54
CA ILE A 159 -2.80 1.50 6.81
C ILE A 159 -2.19 0.24 7.43
N GLY A 160 -3.00 -0.81 7.60
CA GLY A 160 -2.60 -2.02 8.32
C GLY A 160 -1.48 -2.80 7.63
N VAL A 161 -1.61 -3.04 6.31
CA VAL A 161 -0.59 -3.78 5.56
C VAL A 161 0.74 -3.03 5.49
N PRO A 162 0.79 -1.73 5.19
CA PRO A 162 2.01 -0.94 5.29
C PRO A 162 2.67 -0.97 6.67
N LEU A 163 1.90 -0.88 7.76
CA LEU A 163 2.45 -0.98 9.12
C LEU A 163 3.14 -2.32 9.35
N LEU A 164 2.51 -3.43 8.95
CA LEU A 164 3.09 -4.77 9.05
C LEU A 164 4.36 -4.91 8.19
N ALA A 165 4.34 -4.36 6.98
CA ALA A 165 5.49 -4.37 6.09
C ALA A 165 6.67 -3.60 6.69
N MET A 166 6.43 -2.40 7.21
CA MET A 166 7.44 -1.58 7.88
C MET A 166 8.01 -2.29 9.12
N TYR A 167 7.15 -2.88 9.95
CA TYR A 167 7.58 -3.65 11.12
C TYR A 167 8.53 -4.80 10.73
N GLN A 168 8.19 -5.55 9.69
CA GLN A 168 9.04 -6.65 9.22
C GLN A 168 10.35 -6.18 8.57
N LEU A 169 10.33 -5.04 7.88
CA LEU A 169 11.52 -4.53 7.20
C LEU A 169 12.50 -3.83 8.16
N TRP A 170 12.00 -3.27 9.26
CA TRP A 170 12.76 -2.45 10.21
C TRP A 170 14.08 -3.08 10.66
N PRO A 171 14.13 -4.36 11.17
CA PRO A 171 15.39 -4.95 11.64
C PRO A 171 16.45 -5.06 10.55
N SER A 172 16.02 -5.21 9.28
CA SER A 172 16.94 -5.34 8.15
C SER A 172 17.57 -4.02 7.72
N LEU A 173 16.92 -2.89 8.02
CA LEU A 173 17.43 -1.55 7.74
C LEU A 173 18.49 -1.12 8.77
N LEU A 174 18.42 -1.66 10.00
CA LEU A 174 19.41 -1.37 11.05
C LEU A 174 20.71 -2.17 10.87
N GLN A 175 20.70 -3.25 10.07
CA GLN A 175 21.89 -4.06 9.84
C GLN A 175 22.79 -3.38 8.80
N GLY A 176 23.91 -2.82 9.25
CA GLY A 176 24.93 -2.23 8.37
C GLY A 176 25.57 -3.27 7.42
N PRO A 177 26.27 -2.80 6.38
CA PRO A 177 26.88 -3.66 5.35
C PRO A 177 27.90 -4.67 5.90
N ASP A 178 28.44 -4.46 7.09
CA ASP A 178 29.48 -5.30 7.70
C ASP A 178 28.95 -6.52 8.46
N SER A 179 27.67 -6.53 8.83
CA SER A 179 27.06 -7.68 9.53
C SER A 179 26.97 -8.95 8.66
N ALA A 180 27.03 -8.82 7.34
CA ALA A 180 27.02 -9.94 6.40
C ALA A 180 28.41 -10.60 6.23
N LYS A 181 29.50 -9.88 6.55
CA LYS A 181 30.88 -10.39 6.41
C LYS A 181 31.34 -11.23 7.60
N GLY A 182 30.73 -11.06 8.77
CA GLY A 182 31.15 -11.75 10.00
C GLY A 182 30.77 -13.23 10.11
N LYS A 183 29.94 -13.77 9.21
CA LYS A 183 29.52 -15.20 9.25
C LYS A 183 30.31 -16.13 8.32
N LYS A 184 31.41 -15.68 7.72
CA LYS A 184 32.26 -16.48 6.83
C LYS A 184 33.63 -16.88 7.45
N LYS A 185 33.79 -16.83 8.76
CA LYS A 185 34.99 -17.37 9.42
C LYS A 185 34.55 -18.17 10.65
N VAL A 186 34.35 -19.43 10.52
CA VAL A 186 34.86 -20.57 11.36
C VAL A 186 34.51 -21.85 10.62
#